data_6cb60c3bb65cbd5768432cf43baa9ff5
#
_entry.id   6cb60c3bb65cbd5768432cf43baa9ff5
#
_cell.length_a   1.000
_cell.length_b   1.000
_cell.length_c   1.000
_cell.angle_alpha   90.00
_cell.angle_beta   90.00
_cell.angle_gamma   90.00
#
_symmetry.space_group_name_H-M   'P 1'
#
loop_
_entity.id
_entity.type
_entity.pdbx_description
1 polymer ?
#
loop_
_entity_poly.entity_id
_entity_poly.type
_entity_poly.pdbx_seq_one_letter_code
_entity_poly.pdbx_strand_id
1 'polypeptide(L)'
;MKIGYARVSTEEQNLDRQLDSLKEAGCEKIFQEKITGTKKERPELDKLMEQLRSGDLIIISDLTRLSRSVKDLFSLVDQIEKKGANIKSLKESWMDTSTPQGKLMFTIFAGISQFERDLISQRTLEGLAAARARGRNGGRPKKDEKAITLALKMYQEKMYSISEITKATGVSKTTIYRYIE
;
A
#
# COMPACT_ATOMS: atom_id res chain seq x y z
N MET A 1 -6.45 24.63 -16.70
CA MET A 1 -6.33 25.25 -15.36
C MET A 1 -5.14 24.63 -14.63
N LYS A 2 -4.43 25.40 -13.77
CA LYS A 2 -3.39 24.86 -12.90
C LYS A 2 -3.99 24.57 -11.52
N ILE A 3 -3.90 23.31 -11.08
CA ILE A 3 -4.51 22.84 -9.84
C ILE A 3 -3.41 22.31 -8.92
N GLY A 4 -3.28 22.90 -7.74
CA GLY A 4 -2.33 22.46 -6.72
C GLY A 4 -2.89 21.33 -5.86
N TYR A 5 -2.02 20.38 -5.47
CA TYR A 5 -2.34 19.42 -4.44
C TYR A 5 -1.24 19.42 -3.37
N ALA A 6 -1.63 19.66 -2.13
CA ALA A 6 -0.76 19.67 -0.97
C ALA A 6 -1.21 18.63 0.06
N ARG A 7 -0.26 17.89 0.66
CA ARG A 7 -0.56 16.88 1.68
C ARG A 7 0.40 16.97 2.86
N VAL A 8 -0.15 16.94 4.07
CA VAL A 8 0.61 16.88 5.32
C VAL A 8 0.13 15.73 6.20
N SER A 9 1.06 15.19 7.02
CA SER A 9 0.76 14.09 7.94
C SER A 9 0.42 14.53 9.36
N THR A 10 0.84 15.74 9.77
CA THR A 10 0.59 16.33 11.10
C THR A 10 0.29 17.82 10.99
N GLU A 11 -0.32 18.42 12.03
CA GLU A 11 -0.76 19.82 12.01
C GLU A 11 0.38 20.84 11.89
N GLU A 12 1.62 20.47 12.30
CA GLU A 12 2.74 21.41 12.40
C GLU A 12 3.71 21.39 11.21
N GLN A 13 3.58 20.47 10.26
CA GLN A 13 4.55 20.35 9.17
C GLN A 13 4.19 21.15 7.92
N ASN A 14 4.82 22.32 7.75
CA ASN A 14 5.14 22.97 6.46
C ASN A 14 4.06 22.95 5.35
N LEU A 15 2.76 23.00 5.72
CA LEU A 15 1.71 23.20 4.73
C LEU A 15 1.91 24.58 4.05
N ASP A 16 2.31 25.59 4.81
CA ASP A 16 2.50 26.94 4.31
C ASP A 16 3.54 27.00 3.20
N ARG A 17 4.69 26.34 3.36
CA ARG A 17 5.70 26.29 2.29
C ARG A 17 5.19 25.62 1.03
N GLN A 18 4.40 24.54 1.15
CA GLN A 18 3.80 23.88 -0.02
C GLN A 18 2.80 24.81 -0.70
N LEU A 19 1.94 25.48 0.08
CA LEU A 19 0.95 26.41 -0.43
C LEU A 19 1.60 27.60 -1.14
N ASP A 20 2.66 28.17 -0.57
CA ASP A 20 3.39 29.28 -1.17
C ASP A 20 4.03 28.86 -2.49
N SER A 21 4.74 27.72 -2.53
CA SER A 21 5.31 27.19 -3.78
C SER A 21 4.26 26.90 -4.84
N LEU A 22 3.08 26.39 -4.46
CA LEU A 22 1.98 26.13 -5.39
C LEU A 22 1.34 27.43 -5.91
N LYS A 23 1.22 28.47 -5.06
CA LYS A 23 0.75 29.80 -5.46
C LYS A 23 1.74 30.46 -6.43
N GLU A 24 3.05 30.42 -6.12
CA GLU A 24 4.12 30.91 -6.99
C GLU A 24 4.13 30.21 -8.34
N ALA A 25 3.80 28.89 -8.40
CA ALA A 25 3.64 28.15 -9.64
C ALA A 25 2.39 28.53 -10.42
N GLY A 26 1.55 29.42 -9.88
CA GLY A 26 0.34 29.95 -10.51
C GLY A 26 -0.86 29.00 -10.42
N CYS A 27 -0.97 28.19 -9.34
CA CYS A 27 -2.15 27.36 -9.11
C CYS A 27 -3.38 28.25 -8.82
N GLU A 28 -4.43 28.05 -9.60
CA GLU A 28 -5.71 28.77 -9.47
C GLU A 28 -6.58 28.18 -8.35
N LYS A 29 -6.42 26.88 -8.08
CA LYS A 29 -7.10 26.15 -7.03
C LYS A 29 -6.13 25.19 -6.35
N ILE A 30 -6.21 25.06 -5.02
CA ILE A 30 -5.34 24.17 -4.25
C ILE A 30 -6.20 23.27 -3.36
N PHE A 31 -6.05 21.95 -3.54
CA PHE A 31 -6.62 20.93 -2.65
C PHE A 31 -5.63 20.60 -1.56
N GLN A 32 -6.09 20.62 -0.30
CA GLN A 32 -5.25 20.45 0.88
C GLN A 32 -5.70 19.21 1.65
N GLU A 33 -4.84 18.22 1.75
CA GLU A 33 -5.12 16.96 2.43
C GLU A 33 -4.39 16.89 3.77
N LYS A 34 -5.13 16.74 4.86
CA LYS A 34 -4.58 16.45 6.20
C LYS A 34 -4.85 14.99 6.54
N ILE A 35 -3.82 14.14 6.47
CA ILE A 35 -3.95 12.71 6.77
C ILE A 35 -2.89 12.26 7.74
N THR A 36 -3.29 11.76 8.91
CA THR A 36 -2.44 10.99 9.82
C THR A 36 -2.01 9.67 9.18
N GLY A 37 -0.78 9.22 9.46
CA GLY A 37 -0.04 8.17 8.73
C GLY A 37 -0.72 6.84 8.46
N THR A 38 -1.85 6.53 9.11
CA THR A 38 -2.57 5.24 9.00
C THR A 38 -3.80 5.27 8.08
N LYS A 39 -4.39 6.43 7.80
CA LYS A 39 -5.57 6.53 6.96
C LYS A 39 -5.21 6.45 5.47
N LYS A 40 -5.93 5.60 4.72
CA LYS A 40 -5.78 5.43 3.26
C LYS A 40 -6.69 6.37 2.46
N GLU A 41 -7.77 6.82 3.05
CA GLU A 41 -8.78 7.68 2.41
C GLU A 41 -8.21 9.07 2.16
N ARG A 42 -8.40 9.59 0.95
CA ARG A 42 -7.90 10.89 0.50
C ARG A 42 -9.03 11.70 -0.13
N PRO A 43 -9.97 12.19 0.68
CA PRO A 43 -11.16 12.85 0.16
C PRO A 43 -10.86 14.09 -0.69
N GLU A 44 -9.78 14.83 -0.40
CA GLU A 44 -9.41 15.98 -1.20
C GLU A 44 -8.75 15.60 -2.53
N LEU A 45 -7.97 14.52 -2.56
CA LEU A 45 -7.47 13.95 -3.81
C LEU A 45 -8.62 13.40 -4.68
N ASP A 46 -9.56 12.71 -4.07
CA ASP A 46 -10.73 12.16 -4.77
C ASP A 46 -11.57 13.29 -5.39
N LYS A 47 -11.84 14.37 -4.63
CA LYS A 47 -12.52 15.59 -5.16
C LYS A 47 -11.74 16.25 -6.29
N LEU A 48 -10.40 16.32 -6.18
CA LEU A 48 -9.56 16.84 -7.26
C LEU A 48 -9.74 15.97 -8.51
N MET A 49 -9.62 14.63 -8.35
CA MET A 49 -9.78 13.71 -9.47
C MET A 49 -11.16 13.81 -10.12
N GLU A 50 -12.24 13.97 -9.37
CA GLU A 50 -13.59 14.15 -9.90
C GLU A 50 -13.75 15.44 -10.72
N GLN A 51 -13.11 16.53 -10.30
CA GLN A 51 -13.20 17.85 -10.95
C GLN A 51 -12.25 18.02 -12.14
N LEU A 52 -11.34 17.07 -12.35
CA LEU A 52 -10.28 17.15 -13.35
C LEU A 52 -10.86 17.10 -14.77
N ARG A 53 -10.40 18.02 -15.62
CA ARG A 53 -10.81 18.17 -17.02
C ARG A 53 -9.62 17.99 -17.95
N SER A 54 -9.90 17.69 -19.20
CA SER A 54 -8.86 17.64 -20.23
C SER A 54 -8.16 19.00 -20.37
N GLY A 55 -6.84 18.97 -20.44
CA GLY A 55 -5.97 20.13 -20.49
C GLY A 55 -5.60 20.73 -19.13
N ASP A 56 -6.13 20.21 -18.02
CA ASP A 56 -5.71 20.64 -16.68
C ASP A 56 -4.30 20.15 -16.35
N LEU A 57 -3.58 20.93 -15.52
CA LEU A 57 -2.26 20.60 -15.02
C LEU A 57 -2.28 20.54 -13.49
N ILE A 58 -2.09 19.34 -12.94
CA ILE A 58 -1.89 19.16 -11.50
C ILE A 58 -0.45 19.53 -11.15
N ILE A 59 -0.26 20.35 -10.13
CA ILE A 59 1.06 20.73 -9.61
C ILE A 59 1.18 20.26 -8.17
N ILE A 60 2.29 19.57 -7.88
CA ILE A 60 2.65 19.09 -6.55
C ILE A 60 4.04 19.60 -6.16
N SER A 61 4.29 19.78 -4.86
CA SER A 61 5.61 20.18 -4.38
C SER A 61 6.67 19.11 -4.59
N ASP A 62 6.34 17.87 -4.30
CA ASP A 62 7.17 16.67 -4.50
C ASP A 62 6.29 15.41 -4.65
N LEU A 63 6.85 14.36 -5.23
CA LEU A 63 6.14 13.11 -5.51
C LEU A 63 5.60 12.41 -4.26
N THR A 64 6.25 12.62 -3.09
CA THR A 64 5.81 12.01 -1.83
C THR A 64 4.49 12.60 -1.34
N ARG A 65 4.07 13.77 -1.84
CA ARG A 65 2.75 14.36 -1.55
C ARG A 65 1.64 13.63 -2.28
N LEU A 66 1.91 13.21 -3.51
CA LEU A 66 0.91 12.50 -4.31
C LEU A 66 0.75 11.05 -3.88
N SER A 67 1.85 10.32 -3.67
CA SER A 67 1.81 8.91 -3.29
C SER A 67 2.91 8.51 -2.31
N ARG A 68 2.67 7.43 -1.56
CA ARG A 68 3.64 6.79 -0.67
C ARG A 68 4.25 5.55 -1.30
N SER A 69 3.67 5.04 -2.37
CA SER A 69 4.19 3.90 -3.10
C SER A 69 4.34 4.22 -4.59
N VAL A 70 5.37 3.67 -5.17
CA VAL A 70 5.64 3.83 -6.60
C VAL A 70 4.48 3.26 -7.43
N LYS A 71 3.89 2.15 -7.01
CA LYS A 71 2.73 1.53 -7.68
C LYS A 71 1.53 2.47 -7.72
N ASP A 72 1.20 3.08 -6.57
CA ASP A 72 0.05 4.01 -6.49
C ASP A 72 0.32 5.28 -7.30
N LEU A 73 1.58 5.76 -7.32
CA LEU A 73 1.98 6.90 -8.14
C LEU A 73 1.67 6.65 -9.61
N PHE A 74 2.13 5.51 -10.15
CA PHE A 74 1.89 5.18 -11.55
C PHE A 74 0.41 5.01 -11.87
N SER A 75 -0.36 4.38 -10.97
CA SER A 75 -1.81 4.25 -11.13
C SER A 75 -2.52 5.60 -11.16
N LEU A 76 -2.13 6.54 -10.29
CA LEU A 76 -2.70 7.87 -10.25
C LEU A 76 -2.37 8.68 -11.51
N VAL A 77 -1.11 8.63 -11.97
CA VAL A 77 -0.70 9.35 -13.19
C VAL A 77 -1.42 8.80 -14.41
N ASP A 78 -1.57 7.47 -14.53
CA ASP A 78 -2.35 6.85 -15.61
C ASP A 78 -3.83 7.30 -15.59
N GLN A 79 -4.44 7.41 -14.40
CA GLN A 79 -5.80 7.94 -14.28
C GLN A 79 -5.90 9.43 -14.69
N ILE A 80 -4.90 10.25 -14.34
CA ILE A 80 -4.82 11.66 -14.72
C ILE A 80 -4.71 11.77 -16.25
N GLU A 81 -3.82 11.00 -16.86
CA GLU A 81 -3.64 10.99 -18.33
C GLU A 81 -4.89 10.50 -19.07
N LYS A 82 -5.58 9.48 -18.57
CA LYS A 82 -6.86 9.01 -19.13
C LYS A 82 -7.96 10.07 -19.12
N LYS A 83 -7.89 11.03 -18.20
CA LYS A 83 -8.77 12.21 -18.17
C LYS A 83 -8.28 13.34 -19.09
N GLY A 84 -7.18 13.16 -19.80
CA GLY A 84 -6.57 14.16 -20.68
C GLY A 84 -5.86 15.28 -19.93
N ALA A 85 -5.57 15.10 -18.65
CA ALA A 85 -4.85 16.04 -17.81
C ALA A 85 -3.38 15.65 -17.65
N ASN A 86 -2.58 16.56 -17.10
CA ASN A 86 -1.15 16.37 -16.89
C ASN A 86 -0.79 16.60 -15.43
N ILE A 87 0.42 16.16 -15.06
CA ILE A 87 0.96 16.38 -13.71
C ILE A 87 2.40 16.88 -13.79
N LYS A 88 2.75 17.79 -12.87
CA LYS A 88 4.10 18.34 -12.72
C LYS A 88 4.51 18.37 -11.25
N SER A 89 5.73 17.95 -10.98
CA SER A 89 6.37 18.16 -9.68
C SER A 89 7.27 19.40 -9.71
N LEU A 90 7.26 20.19 -8.64
CA LEU A 90 8.15 21.36 -8.52
C LEU A 90 9.57 20.94 -8.14
N LYS A 91 9.71 19.86 -7.35
CA LYS A 91 11.00 19.37 -6.89
C LYS A 91 11.69 18.47 -7.91
N GLU A 92 10.96 17.54 -8.50
CA GLU A 92 11.47 16.60 -9.47
C GLU A 92 11.28 17.15 -10.89
N SER A 93 12.30 17.80 -11.44
CA SER A 93 12.25 18.47 -12.76
C SER A 93 11.93 17.54 -13.93
N TRP A 94 12.22 16.24 -13.80
CA TRP A 94 11.90 15.22 -14.80
C TRP A 94 10.41 14.82 -14.80
N MET A 95 9.70 15.14 -13.72
CA MET A 95 8.28 14.79 -13.56
C MET A 95 7.39 15.93 -14.05
N ASP A 96 7.19 15.99 -15.36
CA ASP A 96 6.29 16.93 -16.04
C ASP A 96 5.65 16.23 -17.25
N THR A 97 4.48 15.62 -17.05
CA THR A 97 3.80 14.88 -18.12
C THR A 97 3.16 15.79 -19.18
N SER A 98 3.24 17.11 -19.01
CA SER A 98 2.81 18.05 -20.05
C SER A 98 3.82 18.15 -21.21
N THR A 99 5.04 17.64 -21.00
CA THR A 99 6.11 17.64 -22.01
C THR A 99 6.39 16.23 -22.54
N PRO A 100 6.75 16.07 -23.82
CA PRO A 100 7.13 14.76 -24.36
C PRO A 100 8.30 14.11 -23.62
N GLN A 101 9.29 14.92 -23.19
CA GLN A 101 10.45 14.45 -22.43
C GLN A 101 10.04 13.94 -21.06
N GLY A 102 9.17 14.64 -20.34
CA GLY A 102 8.68 14.23 -19.04
C GLY A 102 7.84 12.95 -19.12
N LYS A 103 7.00 12.80 -20.16
CA LYS A 103 6.27 11.55 -20.43
C LYS A 103 7.24 10.38 -20.67
N LEU A 104 8.25 10.57 -21.48
CA LEU A 104 9.27 9.54 -21.73
C LEU A 104 9.98 9.16 -20.43
N MET A 105 10.44 10.13 -19.65
CA MET A 105 11.11 9.88 -18.37
C MET A 105 10.21 9.13 -17.40
N PHE A 106 8.95 9.53 -17.28
CA PHE A 106 7.98 8.84 -16.45
C PHE A 106 7.79 7.38 -16.86
N THR A 107 7.67 7.12 -18.17
CA THR A 107 7.54 5.76 -18.73
C THR A 107 8.77 4.89 -18.42
N ILE A 108 9.97 5.46 -18.52
CA ILE A 108 11.22 4.76 -18.20
C ILE A 108 11.24 4.37 -16.72
N PHE A 109 10.94 5.31 -15.81
CA PHE A 109 10.91 5.02 -14.37
C PHE A 109 9.81 4.02 -14.00
N ALA A 110 8.66 4.08 -14.68
CA ALA A 110 7.61 3.09 -14.52
C ALA A 110 8.10 1.68 -14.89
N GLY A 111 8.76 1.55 -16.05
CA GLY A 111 9.33 0.31 -16.53
C GLY A 111 10.40 -0.27 -15.59
N ILE A 112 11.33 0.56 -15.13
CA ILE A 112 12.37 0.16 -14.16
C ILE A 112 11.73 -0.35 -12.87
N SER A 113 10.76 0.38 -12.33
CA SER A 113 10.08 -0.01 -11.09
C SER A 113 9.27 -1.30 -11.24
N GLN A 114 8.71 -1.58 -12.41
CA GLN A 114 8.04 -2.84 -12.68
C GLN A 114 9.07 -3.98 -12.80
N PHE A 115 10.15 -3.77 -13.53
CA PHE A 115 11.23 -4.74 -13.69
C PHE A 115 11.84 -5.16 -12.34
N GLU A 116 12.12 -4.20 -11.45
CA GLU A 116 12.62 -4.51 -10.10
C GLU A 116 11.64 -5.40 -9.31
N ARG A 117 10.33 -5.11 -9.39
CA ARG A 117 9.31 -5.94 -8.72
C ARG A 117 9.26 -7.35 -9.28
N ASP A 118 9.35 -7.49 -10.59
CA ASP A 118 9.31 -8.79 -11.26
C ASP A 118 10.54 -9.62 -10.90
N LEU A 119 11.72 -9.01 -10.82
CA LEU A 119 12.95 -9.67 -10.35
C LEU A 119 12.84 -10.14 -8.90
N ILE A 120 12.29 -9.30 -7.99
CA ILE A 120 12.08 -9.67 -6.59
C ILE A 120 11.08 -10.84 -6.50
N SER A 121 9.99 -10.78 -7.27
CA SER A 121 8.98 -11.85 -7.32
C SER A 121 9.59 -13.15 -7.81
N GLN A 122 10.36 -13.12 -8.90
CA GLN A 122 11.05 -14.28 -9.46
C GLN A 122 12.00 -14.90 -8.43
N ARG A 123 12.88 -14.10 -7.82
CA ARG A 123 13.80 -14.59 -6.77
C ARG A 123 13.08 -15.19 -5.58
N THR A 124 11.95 -14.63 -5.19
CA THR A 124 11.12 -15.14 -4.10
C THR A 124 10.54 -16.51 -4.47
N LEU A 125 10.01 -16.67 -5.68
CA LEU A 125 9.47 -17.95 -6.16
C LEU A 125 10.56 -19.02 -6.25
N GLU A 126 11.73 -18.68 -6.78
CA GLU A 126 12.89 -19.58 -6.84
C GLU A 126 13.36 -20.00 -5.44
N GLY A 127 13.44 -19.03 -4.51
CA GLY A 127 13.78 -19.30 -3.11
C GLY A 127 12.76 -20.21 -2.41
N LEU A 128 11.46 -20.00 -2.64
CA LEU A 128 10.39 -20.84 -2.12
C LEU A 128 10.44 -22.26 -2.71
N ALA A 129 10.71 -22.38 -4.00
CA ALA A 129 10.87 -23.69 -4.67
C ALA A 129 12.05 -24.46 -4.08
N ALA A 130 13.20 -23.80 -3.91
CA ALA A 130 14.38 -24.38 -3.29
C ALA A 130 14.16 -24.78 -1.81
N ALA A 131 13.41 -23.96 -1.05
CA ALA A 131 13.07 -24.28 0.33
C ALA A 131 12.15 -25.50 0.42
N ARG A 132 11.13 -25.59 -0.44
CA ARG A 132 10.22 -26.75 -0.52
C ARG A 132 10.96 -28.02 -0.92
N ALA A 133 11.87 -27.96 -1.88
CA ALA A 133 12.71 -29.10 -2.27
C ALA A 133 13.58 -29.62 -1.12
N ARG A 134 13.92 -28.78 -0.15
CA ARG A 134 14.63 -29.14 1.09
C ARG A 134 13.71 -29.52 2.26
N GLY A 135 12.41 -29.74 1.99
CA GLY A 135 11.41 -30.08 3.01
C GLY A 135 10.98 -28.94 3.92
N ARG A 136 11.40 -27.71 3.63
CA ARG A 136 11.01 -26.51 4.40
C ARG A 136 9.70 -25.96 3.84
N ASN A 137 8.59 -26.53 4.26
CA ASN A 137 7.28 -26.01 3.94
C ASN A 137 6.95 -24.89 4.93
N GLY A 138 6.80 -23.67 4.43
CA GLY A 138 6.35 -22.55 5.24
C GLY A 138 4.93 -22.78 5.78
N GLY A 139 4.46 -21.87 6.59
CA GLY A 139 3.13 -21.91 7.19
C GLY A 139 3.20 -21.91 8.72
N ARG A 140 2.03 -21.90 9.37
CA ARG A 140 1.94 -21.96 10.82
C ARG A 140 2.42 -23.33 11.31
N PRO A 141 3.35 -23.40 12.27
CA PRO A 141 3.78 -24.67 12.86
C PRO A 141 2.57 -25.49 13.34
N LYS A 142 2.60 -26.79 13.08
CA LYS A 142 1.59 -27.68 13.64
C LYS A 142 1.66 -27.65 15.16
N LYS A 143 0.53 -27.75 15.82
CA LYS A 143 0.47 -27.92 17.27
C LYS A 143 1.19 -29.21 17.64
N ASP A 144 1.82 -29.22 18.83
CA ASP A 144 2.48 -30.38 19.37
C ASP A 144 1.49 -31.58 19.45
N GLU A 145 1.86 -32.68 18.83
CA GLU A 145 1.03 -33.89 18.80
C GLU A 145 0.74 -34.43 20.23
N LYS A 146 1.69 -34.25 21.16
CA LYS A 146 1.50 -34.62 22.56
C LYS A 146 0.40 -33.80 23.21
N ALA A 147 0.37 -32.47 22.92
CA ALA A 147 -0.68 -31.61 23.44
C ALA A 147 -2.06 -31.94 22.86
N ILE A 148 -2.11 -32.33 21.58
CA ILE A 148 -3.37 -32.75 20.94
C ILE A 148 -3.84 -34.06 21.54
N THR A 149 -2.96 -35.09 21.68
CA THR A 149 -3.28 -36.38 22.28
C THR A 149 -3.79 -36.23 23.71
N LEU A 150 -3.14 -35.37 24.51
CA LEU A 150 -3.58 -35.09 25.88
C LEU A 150 -4.98 -34.42 25.89
N ALA A 151 -5.22 -33.46 25.00
CA ALA A 151 -6.50 -32.80 24.90
C ALA A 151 -7.63 -33.76 24.51
N LEU A 152 -7.39 -34.68 23.59
CA LEU A 152 -8.36 -35.70 23.19
C LEU A 152 -8.64 -36.69 24.31
N LYS A 153 -7.62 -37.11 25.06
CA LYS A 153 -7.77 -37.98 26.23
C LYS A 153 -8.63 -37.34 27.31
N MET A 154 -8.34 -36.08 27.69
CA MET A 154 -9.14 -35.33 28.65
C MET A 154 -10.60 -35.16 28.17
N TYR A 155 -10.82 -35.01 26.88
CA TYR A 155 -12.17 -34.92 26.31
C TYR A 155 -12.93 -36.23 26.40
N GLN A 156 -12.29 -37.37 26.15
CA GLN A 156 -12.88 -38.71 26.22
C GLN A 156 -13.28 -39.09 27.65
N GLU A 157 -12.50 -38.66 28.65
CA GLU A 157 -12.78 -38.92 30.07
C GLU A 157 -14.05 -38.19 30.56
N LYS A 158 -14.57 -37.22 29.81
CA LYS A 158 -15.79 -36.44 30.10
C LYS A 158 -15.81 -35.73 31.49
N MET A 159 -14.65 -35.64 32.14
CA MET A 159 -14.51 -35.00 33.45
C MET A 159 -14.16 -33.52 33.38
N TYR A 160 -13.75 -33.04 32.24
CA TYR A 160 -13.23 -31.70 32.03
C TYR A 160 -14.08 -30.94 31.01
N SER A 161 -14.33 -29.67 31.28
CA SER A 161 -14.95 -28.78 30.32
C SER A 161 -13.97 -28.42 29.18
N ILE A 162 -14.48 -28.08 28.00
CA ILE A 162 -13.65 -27.63 26.86
C ILE A 162 -12.75 -26.45 27.25
N SER A 163 -13.22 -25.56 28.14
CA SER A 163 -12.44 -24.41 28.61
C SER A 163 -11.23 -24.86 29.43
N GLU A 164 -11.39 -25.84 30.29
CA GLU A 164 -10.33 -26.41 31.14
C GLU A 164 -9.30 -27.15 30.26
N ILE A 165 -9.75 -27.97 29.31
CA ILE A 165 -8.88 -28.65 28.35
C ILE A 165 -8.05 -27.65 27.57
N THR A 166 -8.68 -26.58 27.07
CA THR A 166 -7.97 -25.52 26.32
C THR A 166 -6.92 -24.82 27.18
N LYS A 167 -7.22 -24.54 28.45
CA LYS A 167 -6.27 -23.92 29.38
C LYS A 167 -5.10 -24.84 29.73
N ALA A 168 -5.37 -26.13 29.96
CA ALA A 168 -4.37 -27.10 30.35
C ALA A 168 -3.41 -27.48 29.19
N THR A 169 -3.93 -27.62 27.98
CA THR A 169 -3.16 -28.14 26.82
C THR A 169 -2.73 -27.06 25.84
N GLY A 170 -3.30 -25.86 25.92
CA GLY A 170 -3.11 -24.78 24.94
C GLY A 170 -3.71 -25.09 23.55
N VAL A 171 -4.48 -26.19 23.41
CA VAL A 171 -5.16 -26.57 22.15
C VAL A 171 -6.50 -25.85 22.08
N SER A 172 -6.77 -25.16 20.95
CA SER A 172 -8.01 -24.41 20.79
C SER A 172 -9.22 -25.34 20.64
N LYS A 173 -10.40 -24.86 21.08
CA LYS A 173 -11.68 -25.55 20.93
C LYS A 173 -11.90 -26.08 19.50
N THR A 174 -11.67 -25.25 18.49
CA THR A 174 -11.81 -25.62 17.07
C THR A 174 -10.88 -26.78 16.69
N THR A 175 -9.65 -26.80 17.24
CA THR A 175 -8.71 -27.88 16.97
C THR A 175 -9.17 -29.17 17.62
N ILE A 176 -9.67 -29.14 18.85
CA ILE A 176 -10.18 -30.31 19.56
C ILE A 176 -11.30 -30.97 18.76
N TYR A 177 -12.31 -30.19 18.37
CA TYR A 177 -13.45 -30.72 17.60
C TYR A 177 -13.05 -31.30 16.24
N ARG A 178 -12.12 -30.66 15.52
CA ARG A 178 -11.63 -31.18 14.20
C ARG A 178 -10.97 -32.55 14.29
N TYR A 179 -10.46 -32.97 15.45
CA TYR A 179 -9.87 -34.29 15.66
C TYR A 179 -10.85 -35.32 16.26
N ILE A 180 -12.07 -34.91 16.56
CA ILE A 180 -13.13 -35.76 17.11
C ILE A 180 -14.13 -36.14 16.01
N GLU A 181 -14.31 -35.26 14.99
CA GLU A 181 -15.02 -35.57 13.75
C GLU A 181 -14.22 -36.55 12.88
#